data_73c7ddfe8da1abb8e12e388b04de8bd8
#
_entry.id   73c7ddfe8da1abb8e12e388b04de8bd8
#
_cell.length_a   1.000
_cell.length_b   1.000
_cell.length_c   1.000
_cell.angle_alpha   90.00
_cell.angle_beta   90.00
_cell.angle_gamma   90.00
#
_symmetry.space_group_name_H-M   'P 1'
#
loop_
_entity.id
_entity.type
_entity.pdbx_description
1 polymer ?
#
loop_
_entity_poly.entity_id
_entity_poly.type
_entity_poly.pdbx_seq_one_letter_code
_entity_poly.pdbx_strand_id
1 'polypeptide(L)' 'MYFLLIVVLGDSVMIESYPNLAECEIRRQAVKIEHSGVSTKCLRMDTT' A
#
# COMPACT_ATOMS: atom_id res chain seq x y z
N MET A 1 7.72 12.78 -6.23
CA MET A 1 6.68 11.75 -6.47
C MET A 1 6.89 10.58 -5.54
N TYR A 2 5.83 10.10 -4.95
CA TYR A 2 5.89 8.94 -4.07
C TYR A 2 4.56 8.18 -4.16
N PHE A 3 4.52 6.99 -3.58
CA PHE A 3 3.33 6.16 -3.61
C PHE A 3 2.91 5.81 -2.19
N LEU A 4 1.63 5.85 -1.93
CA LEU A 4 1.08 5.45 -0.64
C LEU A 4 0.44 4.06 -0.76
N LEU A 5 0.83 3.17 0.13
CA LEU A 5 0.18 1.87 0.24
C LEU A 5 -0.90 1.99 1.31
N ILE A 6 -2.13 1.78 0.91
CA ILE A 6 -3.27 1.84 1.81
C ILE A 6 -3.76 0.41 2.04
N VAL A 7 -3.76 0.00 3.30
CA VAL A 7 -4.19 -1.35 3.69
C VAL A 7 -5.36 -1.22 4.64
N VAL A 8 -6.48 -1.83 4.30
CA VAL A 8 -7.67 -1.82 5.14
C VAL A 8 -7.83 -3.20 5.77
N LEU A 9 -7.76 -3.24 7.10
CA LEU A 9 -7.88 -4.46 7.89
C LEU A 9 -9.10 -4.30 8.80
N GLY A 10 -10.25 -4.84 8.37
CA GLY A 10 -11.46 -4.68 9.16
C GLY A 10 -11.81 -3.21 9.33
N ASP A 11 -11.75 -2.71 10.55
CA ASP A 11 -12.02 -1.31 10.85
C ASP A 11 -10.73 -0.49 11.07
N SER A 12 -9.58 -1.09 10.76
CA SER A 12 -8.29 -0.41 10.88
C SER A 12 -7.74 -0.09 9.49
N VAL A 13 -7.06 1.03 9.37
CA VAL A 13 -6.43 1.45 8.12
C VAL A 13 -4.97 1.76 8.38
N MET A 14 -4.09 1.17 7.57
CA MET A 14 -2.66 1.43 7.63
C MET A 14 -2.23 2.13 6.33
N ILE A 15 -1.40 3.15 6.46
CA ILE A 15 -0.89 3.90 5.31
C ILE A 15 0.63 3.99 5.43
N GLU A 16 1.33 3.57 4.38
CA GLU A 16 2.79 3.66 4.33
C GLU A 16 3.20 4.31 3.02
N SER A 17 4.30 5.06 3.03
CA SER A 17 4.77 5.70 1.81
C SER A 17 6.01 4.99 1.27
N TYR A 18 6.12 4.96 -0.05
CA TYR A 18 7.21 4.30 -0.77
C TYR A 18 7.72 5.21 -1.87
N PRO A 19 9.02 5.16 -2.18
CA PRO A 19 9.61 6.09 -3.14
C PRO A 19 9.22 5.81 -4.58
N ASN A 20 8.80 4.58 -4.90
CA ASN A 20 8.42 4.22 -6.26
C ASN A 20 7.36 3.13 -6.26
N LEU A 21 6.78 2.92 -7.43
CA LEU A 21 5.68 1.96 -7.58
C LEU A 21 6.14 0.52 -7.32
N ALA A 22 7.34 0.17 -7.75
CA ALA A 22 7.84 -1.19 -7.58
C ALA A 22 7.89 -1.57 -6.10
N GLU A 23 8.40 -0.66 -5.26
CA GLU A 23 8.44 -0.89 -3.82
C GLU A 23 7.04 -1.05 -3.23
N CYS A 24 6.12 -0.20 -3.65
CA CYS A 24 4.74 -0.26 -3.18
C CYS A 24 4.09 -1.59 -3.57
N GLU A 25 4.29 -2.03 -4.81
CA GLU A 25 3.69 -3.26 -5.29
C GLU A 25 4.26 -4.50 -4.60
N ILE A 26 5.56 -4.50 -4.34
CA ILE A 26 6.20 -5.62 -3.63
C ILE A 26 5.59 -5.74 -2.23
N ARG A 27 5.48 -4.64 -1.52
CA ARG A 27 4.92 -4.64 -0.18
C ARG A 27 3.44 -5.01 -0.21
N ARG A 28 2.71 -4.49 -1.20
CA ARG A 28 1.29 -4.80 -1.34
C ARG A 28 1.05 -6.30 -1.49
N GLN A 29 1.84 -6.96 -2.33
CA GLN A 29 1.71 -8.39 -2.52
C GLN A 29 2.05 -9.17 -1.25
N ALA A 30 3.10 -8.75 -0.53
CA ALA A 30 3.49 -9.39 0.72
C ALA A 30 2.36 -9.30 1.75
N VAL A 31 1.73 -8.13 1.85
CA VAL A 31 0.62 -7.95 2.79
C VAL A 31 -0.56 -8.83 2.43
N LYS A 32 -0.87 -8.94 1.13
CA LYS A 32 -1.99 -9.77 0.69
C LYS A 32 -1.75 -11.26 0.97
N ILE A 33 -0.50 -11.69 0.91
CA ILE A 33 -0.15 -13.07 1.23
C ILE A 33 -0.28 -13.33 2.74
N GLU A 34 0.21 -12.39 3.55
CA GLU A 34 0.17 -12.53 5.00
C GLU A 34 -1.23 -12.38 5.57
N HIS A 35 -2.03 -11.51 4.96
CA HIS A 35 -3.37 -11.18 5.46
C HIS A 35 -4.38 -11.31 4.32
N SER A 36 -4.79 -12.54 4.04
CA SER A 36 -5.76 -12.78 2.98
C SER A 36 -7.08 -12.10 3.34
N GLY A 37 -7.71 -11.52 2.34
CA GLY A 37 -8.98 -10.83 2.52
C GLY A 37 -8.88 -9.36 2.82
N VAL A 38 -7.66 -8.81 2.96
CA VAL A 38 -7.50 -7.37 3.17
C VAL A 38 -7.62 -6.63 1.84
N SER A 39 -8.04 -5.38 1.90
CA SER A 39 -8.04 -4.49 0.74
C SER A 39 -6.74 -3.69 0.73
N THR A 40 -6.07 -3.69 -0.42
CA THR A 40 -4.81 -2.95 -0.55
C THR A 40 -4.86 -2.11 -1.82
N LYS A 41 -4.18 -0.96 -1.78
CA LYS A 41 -4.14 -0.05 -2.91
C LYS A 41 -2.85 0.76 -2.88
N CYS A 42 -2.21 0.90 -4.04
CA CYS A 42 -1.08 1.81 -4.19
C CYS A 42 -1.57 3.07 -4.87
N LEU A 43 -1.45 4.20 -4.20
CA LEU A 43 -1.94 5.48 -4.68
C LEU A 43 -0.76 6.37 -5.01
N ARG A 44 -0.73 6.88 -6.25
CA ARG A 44 0.33 7.78 -6.69
C ARG A 44 0.11 9.17 -6.11
N MET A 45 1.16 9.72 -5.50
CA MET A 45 1.13 11.07 -4.95
C MET A 45 2.21 11.90 -5.61
N ASP A 46 1.81 13.02 -6.17
CA ASP A 46 2.75 13.97 -6.77
C ASP A 46 2.94 15.14 -5.84
N THR A 47 4.21 15.46 -5.57
CA THR A 47 4.55 16.65 -4.81
C THR A 47 5.08 17.70 -5.78
N THR A 48 4.58 18.87 -5.72
CA THR A 48 5.04 20.00 -6.53
C THR A 48 5.90 20.93 -5.71
#